data_5b435cd864c1864b04d63d867e1a373d
#
_entry.id   5b435cd864c1864b04d63d867e1a373d
#
_cell.length_a   1.000
_cell.length_b   1.000
_cell.length_c   1.000
_cell.angle_alpha   90.00
_cell.angle_beta   90.00
_cell.angle_gamma   90.00
#
_symmetry.space_group_name_H-M   'P 1'
#
loop_
_entity.id
_entity.type
_entity.pdbx_description
1 polymer ?
#
loop_
_entity_poly.entity_id
_entity_poly.type
_entity_poly.pdbx_seq_one_letter_code
_entity_poly.pdbx_strand_id
1 'polypeptide(L)'
;ICKKRKKKPRCIKPELAKKLALVKYGILLLIALCCFAGVYQKARGTSPWDVFSMLRAGNIHLGGYWLGILLFAGILVGMALCERFFCRFLCPMGAVFSLLPMLPIFSVRRKQEQCAKGCSACTRCCPADLTLPEAGSWSVNGECFQCQKCVDICPKKNAHSGIGKLRGNEIWFTILRAVVLGVVLVLAGI
;
A
#
# COMPACT_ATOMS: atom_id res chain seq x y z
N ILE A 1 -6.68 -19.84 -7.58
CA ILE A 1 -5.68 -19.24 -8.49
C ILE A 1 -4.30 -19.17 -7.81
N CYS A 2 -4.21 -18.82 -6.52
CA CYS A 2 -2.93 -18.78 -5.78
C CYS A 2 -2.33 -20.16 -5.45
N LYS A 3 -3.12 -21.23 -5.55
CA LYS A 3 -2.76 -22.62 -5.18
C LYS A 3 -1.64 -23.22 -6.03
N LYS A 4 -1.43 -22.74 -7.26
CA LYS A 4 -0.44 -23.27 -8.22
C LYS A 4 0.72 -22.33 -8.56
N ARG A 5 0.78 -21.12 -8.00
CA ARG A 5 1.94 -20.25 -8.26
C ARG A 5 3.15 -20.78 -7.50
N LYS A 6 4.12 -21.32 -8.25
CA LYS A 6 5.51 -21.47 -7.80
C LYS A 6 5.90 -20.17 -7.07
N LYS A 7 6.69 -20.27 -5.98
CA LYS A 7 7.22 -19.09 -5.26
C LYS A 7 7.57 -18.02 -6.28
N LYS A 8 6.80 -16.92 -6.32
CA LYS A 8 7.27 -15.73 -7.05
C LYS A 8 8.63 -15.38 -6.46
N PRO A 9 9.68 -15.25 -7.29
CA PRO A 9 10.94 -14.78 -6.77
C PRO A 9 10.66 -13.47 -6.06
N ARG A 10 11.10 -13.36 -4.80
CA ARG A 10 11.05 -12.08 -4.10
C ARG A 10 11.85 -11.11 -4.93
N CYS A 11 11.21 -10.09 -5.45
CA CYS A 11 11.84 -9.10 -6.30
C CYS A 11 13.00 -8.40 -5.58
N ILE A 12 12.89 -8.23 -4.26
CA ILE A 12 13.85 -7.50 -3.43
C ILE A 12 14.08 -8.27 -2.13
N LYS A 13 15.32 -8.29 -1.65
CA LYS A 13 15.66 -8.86 -0.34
C LYS A 13 14.85 -8.18 0.77
N PRO A 14 14.37 -8.91 1.80
CA PRO A 14 13.47 -8.37 2.83
C PRO A 14 14.06 -7.18 3.59
N GLU A 15 15.37 -7.18 3.83
CA GLU A 15 16.07 -6.07 4.48
C GLU A 15 16.06 -4.80 3.63
N LEU A 16 16.32 -4.95 2.32
CA LEU A 16 16.30 -3.83 1.39
C LEU A 16 14.88 -3.31 1.18
N ALA A 17 13.88 -4.20 1.16
CA ALA A 17 12.48 -3.82 1.05
C ALA A 17 12.00 -2.97 2.24
N LYS A 18 12.47 -3.26 3.47
CA LYS A 18 12.17 -2.43 4.65
C LYS A 18 12.77 -1.03 4.52
N LYS A 19 14.03 -0.93 4.09
CA LYS A 19 14.69 0.37 3.89
C LYS A 19 14.02 1.18 2.77
N LEU A 20 13.69 0.53 1.66
CA LEU A 20 12.97 1.17 0.54
C LEU A 20 11.56 1.63 0.94
N ALA A 21 10.87 0.91 1.82
CA ALA A 21 9.57 1.33 2.31
C ALA A 21 9.62 2.65 3.10
N LEU A 22 10.77 3.02 3.67
CA LEU A 22 10.96 4.31 4.34
C LEU A 22 11.06 5.46 3.33
N VAL A 23 11.47 5.21 2.09
CA VAL A 23 11.64 6.25 1.05
C VAL A 23 10.32 6.98 0.80
N LYS A 24 9.19 6.29 0.80
CA LYS A 24 7.86 6.92 0.61
C LYS A 24 7.54 7.96 1.69
N TYR A 25 7.98 7.74 2.94
CA TYR A 25 7.79 8.71 4.03
C TYR A 25 8.71 9.92 3.86
N GLY A 26 9.94 9.69 3.38
CA GLY A 26 10.86 10.78 3.02
C GLY A 26 10.31 11.65 1.89
N ILE A 27 9.73 11.02 0.85
CA ILE A 27 9.07 11.73 -0.25
C ILE A 27 7.85 12.51 0.25
N LEU A 28 7.02 11.92 1.13
CA LEU A 28 5.88 12.59 1.72
C LEU A 28 6.30 13.82 2.53
N LEU A 29 7.34 13.69 3.36
CA LEU A 29 7.90 14.80 4.14
C LEU A 29 8.45 15.89 3.23
N LEU A 30 9.20 15.54 2.19
CA LEU A 30 9.73 16.48 1.21
C LEU A 30 8.60 17.28 0.53
N ILE A 31 7.55 16.59 0.07
CA ILE A 31 6.39 17.24 -0.55
C ILE A 31 5.72 18.19 0.44
N ALA A 32 5.49 17.76 1.68
CA ALA A 32 4.90 18.59 2.72
C ALA A 32 5.74 19.86 2.96
N LEU A 33 7.05 19.74 3.12
CA LEU A 33 7.96 20.88 3.29
C LEU A 33 7.94 21.81 2.08
N CYS A 34 7.95 21.29 0.86
CA CYS A 34 7.84 22.10 -0.36
C CYS A 34 6.52 22.85 -0.46
N CYS A 35 5.42 22.22 -0.02
CA CYS A 35 4.11 22.88 0.04
C CYS A 35 4.10 24.02 1.07
N PHE A 36 4.61 23.79 2.28
CA PHE A 36 4.69 24.82 3.32
C PHE A 36 5.63 25.97 2.92
N ALA A 37 6.71 25.69 2.23
CA ALA A 37 7.66 26.71 1.74
C ALA A 37 7.15 27.46 0.49
N GLY A 38 6.00 27.09 -0.09
CA GLY A 38 5.47 27.69 -1.32
C GLY A 38 6.30 27.41 -2.59
N VAL A 39 7.29 26.53 -2.49
CA VAL A 39 8.22 26.20 -3.60
C VAL A 39 7.65 25.15 -4.56
N TYR A 40 6.57 24.48 -4.18
CA TYR A 40 5.97 23.38 -4.97
C TYR A 40 5.60 23.82 -6.40
N GLN A 41 5.13 25.06 -6.57
CA GLN A 41 4.82 25.63 -7.89
C GLN A 41 6.04 25.72 -8.82
N LYS A 42 7.24 25.95 -8.27
CA LYS A 42 8.48 26.07 -9.04
C LYS A 42 9.05 24.70 -9.46
N ALA A 43 8.63 23.62 -8.79
CA ALA A 43 9.05 22.24 -9.08
C ALA A 43 8.23 21.58 -10.19
N ARG A 44 7.39 22.35 -10.91
CA ARG A 44 6.65 21.83 -12.08
C ARG A 44 7.62 21.26 -13.12
N GLY A 45 7.27 20.10 -13.68
CA GLY A 45 8.11 19.39 -14.65
C GLY A 45 9.05 18.34 -14.06
N THR A 46 9.28 18.35 -12.74
CA THR A 46 10.06 17.31 -12.07
C THR A 46 9.20 16.13 -11.65
N SER A 47 7.89 16.34 -11.56
CA SER A 47 6.94 15.30 -11.14
C SER A 47 6.68 14.28 -12.26
N PRO A 48 6.72 12.97 -11.95
CA PRO A 48 6.31 11.93 -12.90
C PRO A 48 4.86 12.08 -13.38
N TRP A 49 4.00 12.70 -12.58
CA TRP A 49 2.60 12.97 -12.92
C TRP A 49 2.45 14.04 -14.00
N ASP A 50 3.29 15.08 -13.96
CA ASP A 50 3.31 16.11 -14.99
C ASP A 50 3.74 15.52 -16.33
N VAL A 51 4.72 14.60 -16.31
CA VAL A 51 5.15 13.87 -17.51
C VAL A 51 4.01 13.00 -18.07
N PHE A 52 3.30 12.28 -17.21
CA PHE A 52 2.16 11.47 -17.63
C PHE A 52 1.05 12.34 -18.27
N SER A 53 0.74 13.47 -17.66
CA SER A 53 -0.26 14.42 -18.16
C SER A 53 0.15 15.00 -19.50
N MET A 54 1.43 15.36 -19.65
CA MET A 54 2.01 15.88 -20.89
C MET A 54 1.93 14.86 -22.02
N LEU A 55 2.30 13.60 -21.76
CA LEU A 55 2.20 12.51 -22.73
C LEU A 55 0.76 12.28 -23.18
N ARG A 56 -0.19 12.32 -22.23
CA ARG A 56 -1.62 12.15 -22.54
C ARG A 56 -2.17 13.31 -23.37
N ALA A 57 -1.70 14.52 -23.15
CA ALA A 57 -2.10 15.71 -23.90
C ALA A 57 -1.45 15.79 -25.31
N GLY A 58 -0.54 14.87 -25.67
CA GLY A 58 0.17 14.87 -26.93
C GLY A 58 1.19 16.01 -27.10
N ASN A 59 1.49 16.73 -26.04
CA ASN A 59 2.33 17.92 -26.06
C ASN A 59 3.72 17.57 -25.51
N ILE A 60 4.63 17.15 -26.40
CA ILE A 60 5.94 16.62 -26.02
C ILE A 60 6.98 17.75 -25.98
N HIS A 61 7.02 18.51 -24.90
CA HIS A 61 8.11 19.44 -24.59
C HIS A 61 9.18 18.77 -23.72
N LEU A 62 10.19 18.18 -24.36
CA LEU A 62 11.27 17.43 -23.68
C LEU A 62 12.22 18.32 -22.87
N GLY A 63 12.39 19.59 -23.23
CA GLY A 63 13.44 20.45 -22.69
C GLY A 63 13.36 20.77 -21.19
N GLY A 64 12.14 20.82 -20.61
CA GLY A 64 11.96 21.12 -19.18
C GLY A 64 11.59 19.92 -18.30
N TYR A 65 11.35 18.75 -18.90
CA TYR A 65 10.78 17.57 -18.22
C TYR A 65 11.73 16.35 -18.16
N TRP A 66 13.00 16.54 -18.55
CA TRP A 66 13.94 15.42 -18.68
C TRP A 66 14.10 14.62 -17.40
N LEU A 67 14.17 15.28 -16.23
CA LEU A 67 14.26 14.61 -14.94
C LEU A 67 12.98 13.83 -14.61
N GLY A 68 11.81 14.42 -14.87
CA GLY A 68 10.52 13.75 -14.71
C GLY A 68 10.39 12.53 -15.61
N ILE A 69 10.87 12.60 -16.86
CA ILE A 69 10.87 11.49 -17.83
C ILE A 69 11.77 10.36 -17.32
N LEU A 70 12.95 10.67 -16.83
CA LEU A 70 13.87 9.67 -16.27
C LEU A 70 13.28 8.97 -15.05
N LEU A 71 12.66 9.73 -14.13
CA LEU A 71 11.96 9.19 -12.98
C LEU A 71 10.76 8.32 -13.40
N PHE A 72 9.97 8.78 -14.37
CA PHE A 72 8.82 8.04 -14.89
C PHE A 72 9.25 6.71 -15.53
N ALA A 73 10.29 6.72 -16.37
CA ALA A 73 10.86 5.51 -16.95
C ALA A 73 11.38 4.55 -15.88
N GLY A 74 12.07 5.05 -14.85
CA GLY A 74 12.52 4.25 -13.71
C GLY A 74 11.36 3.59 -12.95
N ILE A 75 10.26 4.31 -12.76
CA ILE A 75 9.03 3.77 -12.15
C ILE A 75 8.44 2.66 -13.02
N LEU A 76 8.34 2.85 -14.35
CA LEU A 76 7.82 1.84 -15.26
C LEU A 76 8.66 0.56 -15.22
N VAL A 77 9.98 0.67 -15.26
CA VAL A 77 10.90 -0.47 -15.13
C VAL A 77 10.71 -1.16 -13.77
N GLY A 78 10.64 -0.40 -12.68
CA GLY A 78 10.38 -0.93 -11.35
C GLY A 78 9.05 -1.69 -11.26
N MET A 79 7.99 -1.17 -11.89
CA MET A 79 6.68 -1.83 -11.94
C MET A 79 6.68 -3.10 -12.80
N ALA A 80 7.50 -3.15 -13.86
CA ALA A 80 7.67 -4.33 -14.69
C ALA A 80 8.38 -5.46 -13.91
N LEU A 81 9.35 -5.12 -13.07
CA LEU A 81 10.13 -6.05 -12.27
C LEU A 81 9.40 -6.49 -11.00
N CYS A 82 8.71 -5.56 -10.32
CA CYS A 82 8.08 -5.79 -9.02
C CYS A 82 6.59 -5.42 -9.05
N GLU A 83 5.72 -6.34 -8.65
CA GLU A 83 4.31 -6.02 -8.47
C GLU A 83 4.14 -4.90 -7.43
N ARG A 84 3.42 -3.84 -7.81
CA ARG A 84 3.10 -2.68 -6.97
C ARG A 84 4.32 -1.93 -6.44
N PHE A 85 5.43 -1.93 -7.20
CA PHE A 85 6.66 -1.21 -6.84
C PHE A 85 6.39 0.24 -6.44
N PHE A 86 5.70 1.00 -7.29
CA PHE A 86 5.38 2.40 -7.04
C PHE A 86 4.60 2.61 -5.75
N CYS A 87 3.48 1.89 -5.57
CA CYS A 87 2.61 2.05 -4.39
C CYS A 87 3.30 1.65 -3.09
N ARG A 88 4.27 0.72 -3.16
CA ARG A 88 4.96 0.20 -1.99
C ARG A 88 6.11 1.09 -1.53
N PHE A 89 6.85 1.69 -2.46
CA PHE A 89 8.13 2.34 -2.15
C PHE A 89 8.17 3.84 -2.45
N LEU A 90 7.38 4.34 -3.38
CA LEU A 90 7.50 5.70 -3.91
C LEU A 90 6.24 6.54 -3.71
N CYS A 91 5.05 5.93 -3.64
CA CYS A 91 3.80 6.68 -3.61
C CYS A 91 3.58 7.41 -2.27
N PRO A 92 3.51 8.75 -2.24
CA PRO A 92 3.24 9.50 -1.01
C PRO A 92 1.84 9.22 -0.45
N MET A 93 0.85 8.99 -1.31
CA MET A 93 -0.48 8.54 -0.88
C MET A 93 -0.42 7.17 -0.21
N GLY A 94 0.45 6.26 -0.69
CA GLY A 94 0.73 4.99 -0.03
C GLY A 94 1.32 5.17 1.37
N ALA A 95 2.11 6.23 1.60
CA ALA A 95 2.61 6.58 2.92
C ALA A 95 1.48 7.08 3.83
N VAL A 96 0.62 7.98 3.34
CA VAL A 96 -0.55 8.46 4.08
C VAL A 96 -1.46 7.30 4.49
N PHE A 97 -1.82 6.43 3.54
CA PHE A 97 -2.66 5.27 3.82
C PHE A 97 -2.01 4.23 4.75
N SER A 98 -0.69 4.15 4.80
CA SER A 98 -0.01 3.28 5.76
C SER A 98 0.04 3.85 7.17
N LEU A 99 -0.07 5.19 7.32
CA LEU A 99 -0.17 5.87 8.60
C LEU A 99 -1.59 5.86 9.18
N LEU A 100 -2.60 5.98 8.31
CA LEU A 100 -4.02 5.98 8.72
C LEU A 100 -4.45 4.73 9.51
N PRO A 101 -4.00 3.50 9.19
CA PRO A 101 -4.34 2.31 9.98
C PRO A 101 -3.58 2.18 11.30
N MET A 102 -2.95 3.23 11.79
CA MET A 102 -2.50 3.27 13.19
C MET A 102 -3.66 3.17 14.18
N LEU A 103 -4.88 3.45 13.70
CA LEU A 103 -6.09 3.05 14.41
C LEU A 103 -6.33 1.56 14.13
N PRO A 104 -6.10 0.66 15.10
CA PRO A 104 -6.12 -0.81 14.90
C PRO A 104 -7.53 -1.37 14.74
N ILE A 105 -8.43 -0.58 14.20
CA ILE A 105 -9.86 -0.85 14.19
C ILE A 105 -10.17 -1.93 13.17
N PHE A 106 -9.53 -1.90 11.98
CA PHE A 106 -9.84 -2.84 10.90
C PHE A 106 -8.58 -3.45 10.31
N SER A 107 -8.20 -4.64 10.73
CA SER A 107 -7.08 -5.37 10.14
C SER A 107 -7.45 -6.83 9.88
N VAL A 108 -6.81 -7.42 8.86
CA VAL A 108 -6.90 -8.86 8.63
C VAL A 108 -5.97 -9.55 9.61
N ARG A 109 -6.52 -10.49 10.37
CA ARG A 109 -5.83 -11.18 11.47
C ARG A 109 -5.95 -12.69 11.33
N ARG A 110 -5.07 -13.43 12.00
CA ARG A 110 -5.15 -14.90 12.10
C ARG A 110 -4.81 -15.36 13.51
N LYS A 111 -5.35 -16.50 13.93
CA LYS A 111 -4.89 -17.22 15.13
C LYS A 111 -3.80 -18.20 14.69
N GLN A 112 -2.58 -18.02 15.17
CA GLN A 112 -1.44 -18.84 14.75
C GLN A 112 -1.59 -20.30 15.15
N GLU A 113 -2.17 -20.56 16.32
CA GLU A 113 -2.45 -21.89 16.86
C GLU A 113 -3.38 -22.73 15.98
N GLN A 114 -4.32 -22.08 15.30
CA GLN A 114 -5.28 -22.74 14.41
C GLN A 114 -4.74 -22.98 12.99
N CYS A 115 -3.53 -22.52 12.70
CA CYS A 115 -2.91 -22.74 11.40
C CYS A 115 -2.47 -24.21 11.27
N ALA A 116 -2.48 -24.73 10.04
CA ALA A 116 -1.84 -26.01 9.76
C ALA A 116 -0.31 -25.87 9.94
N LYS A 117 0.34 -26.91 10.50
CA LYS A 117 1.80 -26.92 10.70
C LYS A 117 2.52 -26.57 9.38
N GLY A 118 3.43 -25.60 9.42
CA GLY A 118 4.21 -25.16 8.25
C GLY A 118 3.41 -24.36 7.19
N CYS A 119 2.16 -23.99 7.45
CA CYS A 119 1.34 -23.26 6.48
C CYS A 119 1.80 -21.79 6.36
N SER A 120 2.16 -21.38 5.14
CA SER A 120 2.53 -20.01 4.78
C SER A 120 1.71 -19.45 3.59
N ALA A 121 0.51 -19.99 3.36
CA ALA A 121 -0.33 -19.66 2.21
C ALA A 121 -0.67 -18.15 2.16
N CYS A 122 -1.05 -17.55 3.30
CA CYS A 122 -1.38 -16.13 3.40
C CYS A 122 -0.19 -15.22 3.07
N THR A 123 1.01 -15.53 3.56
CA THR A 123 2.23 -14.76 3.26
C THR A 123 2.64 -14.91 1.80
N ARG A 124 2.55 -16.13 1.24
CA ARG A 124 2.89 -16.37 -0.18
C ARG A 124 1.94 -15.70 -1.16
N CYS A 125 0.68 -15.55 -0.77
CA CYS A 125 -0.34 -14.89 -1.60
C CYS A 125 -0.34 -13.37 -1.45
N CYS A 126 0.29 -12.85 -0.41
CA CYS A 126 0.32 -11.43 -0.11
C CYS A 126 1.16 -10.67 -1.15
N PRO A 127 0.61 -9.67 -1.85
CA PRO A 127 1.38 -8.86 -2.79
C PRO A 127 2.41 -7.95 -2.10
N ALA A 128 2.23 -7.69 -0.80
CA ALA A 128 3.16 -6.92 0.03
C ALA A 128 4.13 -7.80 0.84
N ASP A 129 4.04 -9.13 0.71
CA ASP A 129 4.88 -10.14 1.39
C ASP A 129 4.87 -10.00 2.93
N LEU A 130 3.70 -9.65 3.48
CA LEU A 130 3.50 -9.40 4.90
C LEU A 130 3.06 -10.66 5.64
N THR A 131 3.45 -10.75 6.92
CA THR A 131 2.88 -11.70 7.87
C THR A 131 1.66 -11.09 8.54
N LEU A 132 0.56 -11.85 8.60
CA LEU A 132 -0.64 -11.38 9.27
C LEU A 132 -0.42 -11.27 10.78
N PRO A 133 -0.90 -10.20 11.42
CA PRO A 133 -0.88 -10.06 12.87
C PRO A 133 -1.75 -11.12 13.55
N GLU A 134 -1.44 -11.42 14.80
CA GLU A 134 -2.19 -12.35 15.60
C GLU A 134 -3.54 -11.78 16.04
N ALA A 135 -4.56 -12.64 16.06
CA ALA A 135 -5.88 -12.23 16.52
C ALA A 135 -5.82 -11.91 18.03
N GLY A 136 -6.28 -10.72 18.38
CA GLY A 136 -6.21 -10.21 19.76
C GLY A 136 -5.00 -9.31 20.05
N SER A 137 -4.00 -9.26 19.16
CA SER A 137 -2.92 -8.29 19.28
C SER A 137 -3.37 -6.92 18.73
N TRP A 138 -2.89 -5.83 19.34
CA TRP A 138 -3.10 -4.48 18.83
C TRP A 138 -2.13 -4.10 17.72
N SER A 139 -1.26 -5.03 17.29
CA SER A 139 -0.34 -4.80 16.19
C SER A 139 -1.09 -4.60 14.88
N VAL A 140 -0.79 -3.52 14.19
CA VAL A 140 -1.34 -3.17 12.88
C VAL A 140 -0.22 -3.19 11.86
N ASN A 141 -0.50 -3.79 10.73
CA ASN A 141 0.43 -3.79 9.62
C ASN A 141 0.02 -2.70 8.62
N GLY A 142 0.56 -1.49 8.78
CA GLY A 142 0.26 -0.33 7.95
C GLY A 142 0.52 -0.52 6.45
N GLU A 143 1.37 -1.50 6.10
CA GLU A 143 1.65 -1.86 4.71
C GLU A 143 0.59 -2.78 4.08
N CYS A 144 -0.47 -3.14 4.83
CA CYS A 144 -1.52 -4.02 4.36
C CYS A 144 -2.52 -3.27 3.47
N PHE A 145 -2.61 -3.66 2.20
CA PHE A 145 -3.59 -3.11 1.26
C PHE A 145 -5.01 -3.63 1.45
N GLN A 146 -5.25 -4.46 2.44
CA GLN A 146 -6.55 -5.07 2.76
C GLN A 146 -7.27 -5.69 1.56
N CYS A 147 -6.50 -6.27 0.65
CA CYS A 147 -7.00 -6.89 -0.59
C CYS A 147 -7.67 -8.25 -0.38
N GLN A 148 -7.75 -8.73 0.85
CA GLN A 148 -8.43 -9.94 1.33
C GLN A 148 -7.99 -11.27 0.69
N LYS A 149 -7.02 -11.27 -0.23
CA LYS A 149 -6.49 -12.49 -0.86
C LYS A 149 -6.02 -13.56 0.13
N CYS A 150 -5.57 -13.14 1.32
CA CYS A 150 -5.16 -14.03 2.40
C CYS A 150 -6.34 -14.70 3.09
N VAL A 151 -7.52 -14.07 3.07
CA VAL A 151 -8.78 -14.65 3.60
C VAL A 151 -9.26 -15.76 2.68
N ASP A 152 -9.32 -15.48 1.37
CA ASP A 152 -9.80 -16.43 0.36
C ASP A 152 -8.90 -17.68 0.24
N ILE A 153 -7.58 -17.50 0.36
CA ILE A 153 -6.63 -18.60 0.19
C ILE A 153 -6.50 -19.47 1.45
N CYS A 154 -7.02 -19.05 2.59
CA CYS A 154 -6.85 -19.74 3.85
C CYS A 154 -7.62 -21.07 3.87
N PRO A 155 -6.95 -22.25 3.89
CA PRO A 155 -7.64 -23.54 3.83
C PRO A 155 -8.50 -23.82 5.07
N LYS A 156 -8.14 -23.25 6.19
CA LYS A 156 -8.89 -23.38 7.46
C LYS A 156 -9.82 -22.20 7.75
N LYS A 157 -9.97 -21.24 6.81
CA LYS A 157 -10.77 -20.01 7.01
C LYS A 157 -10.44 -19.26 8.31
N ASN A 158 -9.18 -19.35 8.74
CA ASN A 158 -8.70 -18.76 9.99
C ASN A 158 -8.25 -17.30 9.83
N ALA A 159 -7.97 -16.85 8.59
CA ALA A 159 -7.72 -15.45 8.31
C ALA A 159 -9.07 -14.72 8.16
N HIS A 160 -9.29 -13.67 8.92
CA HIS A 160 -10.55 -12.91 8.92
C HIS A 160 -10.27 -11.43 9.18
N SER A 161 -11.15 -10.57 8.67
CA SER A 161 -11.20 -9.16 9.03
C SER A 161 -11.88 -9.01 10.39
N GLY A 162 -11.35 -8.15 11.25
CA GLY A 162 -11.93 -7.98 12.58
C GLY A 162 -11.35 -6.81 13.35
N ILE A 163 -12.04 -6.46 14.43
CA ILE A 163 -11.64 -5.45 15.40
C ILE A 163 -11.13 -6.17 16.66
N GLY A 164 -9.84 -6.09 16.95
CA GLY A 164 -9.30 -6.72 18.15
C GLY A 164 -9.61 -8.23 18.22
N LYS A 165 -10.48 -8.63 19.14
CA LYS A 165 -10.95 -10.03 19.31
C LYS A 165 -12.22 -10.34 18.51
N LEU A 166 -12.95 -9.34 18.02
CA LEU A 166 -14.22 -9.51 17.32
C LEU A 166 -13.98 -9.97 15.89
N ARG A 167 -14.59 -11.10 15.54
CA ARG A 167 -14.65 -11.62 14.18
C ARG A 167 -15.89 -11.05 13.51
N GLY A 168 -15.72 -10.30 12.43
CA GLY A 168 -16.82 -9.67 11.72
C GLY A 168 -16.99 -10.18 10.30
N ASN A 169 -18.18 -9.92 9.75
CA ASN A 169 -18.45 -10.12 8.34
C ASN A 169 -17.85 -8.95 7.56
N GLU A 170 -17.09 -9.25 6.50
CA GLU A 170 -16.34 -8.29 5.70
C GLU A 170 -17.22 -7.20 5.09
N ILE A 171 -18.45 -7.56 4.72
CA ILE A 171 -19.44 -6.64 4.14
C ILE A 171 -19.81 -5.56 5.16
N TRP A 172 -20.14 -5.93 6.39
CA TRP A 172 -20.50 -4.99 7.44
C TRP A 172 -19.35 -4.05 7.81
N PHE A 173 -18.11 -4.56 7.85
CA PHE A 173 -16.93 -3.73 8.10
C PHE A 173 -16.66 -2.75 6.97
N THR A 174 -16.91 -3.14 5.73
CA THR A 174 -16.76 -2.23 4.58
C THR A 174 -17.81 -1.12 4.63
N ILE A 175 -19.06 -1.47 4.94
CA ILE A 175 -20.16 -0.49 5.12
C ILE A 175 -19.83 0.46 6.27
N LEU A 176 -19.41 -0.05 7.41
CA LEU A 176 -19.07 0.77 8.58
C LEU A 176 -17.92 1.75 8.26
N ARG A 177 -16.89 1.32 7.52
CA ARG A 177 -15.83 2.22 7.05
C ARG A 177 -16.35 3.31 6.14
N ALA A 178 -17.19 2.97 5.18
CA ALA A 178 -17.76 3.93 4.26
C ALA A 178 -18.58 4.98 5.01
N VAL A 179 -19.38 4.55 6.00
CA VAL A 179 -20.16 5.45 6.85
C VAL A 179 -19.24 6.36 7.69
N VAL A 180 -18.24 5.80 8.37
CA VAL A 180 -17.30 6.58 9.19
C VAL A 180 -16.56 7.60 8.32
N LEU A 181 -16.07 7.18 7.14
CA LEU A 181 -15.40 8.07 6.21
C LEU A 181 -16.33 9.19 5.74
N GLY A 182 -17.57 8.85 5.38
CA GLY A 182 -18.59 9.81 4.95
C GLY A 182 -18.88 10.85 6.05
N VAL A 183 -19.06 10.40 7.30
CA VAL A 183 -19.26 11.29 8.43
C VAL A 183 -18.06 12.22 8.65
N VAL A 184 -16.82 11.68 8.58
CA VAL A 184 -15.60 12.48 8.72
C VAL A 184 -15.50 13.52 7.61
N LEU A 185 -15.80 13.17 6.35
CA LEU A 185 -15.77 14.11 5.23
C LEU A 185 -16.82 15.23 5.40
N VAL A 186 -18.04 14.87 5.79
CA VAL A 186 -19.09 15.88 6.06
C VAL A 186 -18.70 16.81 7.21
N LEU A 187 -18.12 16.30 8.30
CA LEU A 187 -17.63 17.11 9.41
C LEU A 187 -16.43 17.97 9.02
N ALA A 188 -15.61 17.52 8.07
CA ALA A 188 -14.49 18.29 7.53
C ALA A 188 -14.92 19.37 6.51
N GLY A 189 -16.22 19.44 6.17
CA GLY A 189 -16.74 20.44 5.23
C GLY A 189 -16.39 20.17 3.75
N ILE A 190 -16.14 18.91 3.39
CA ILE A 190 -15.82 18.47 2.02
C ILE A 190 -17.02 17.75 1.41
#